data_b8bac24fd32fca0684cf342c9f08e728
#
_entry.id   b8bac24fd32fca0684cf342c9f08e728
#
_cell.length_a   1.000
_cell.length_b   1.000
_cell.length_c   1.000
_cell.angle_alpha   90.00
_cell.angle_beta   90.00
_cell.angle_gamma   90.00
#
_symmetry.space_group_name_H-M   'P 1'
#
loop_
_entity.id
_entity.type
_entity.pdbx_description
1 polymer ?
#
loop_
_entity_poly.entity_id
_entity_poly.type
_entity_poly.pdbx_seq_one_letter_code
_entity_poly.pdbx_strand_id
1 'polypeptide(L)'
;MTMDRAYWISWYDLPQDGCDAYLAWAHQVYIPRVLQRPGVLWGAHYASEPRSSYTPLGGGGRISHKKNPEGVPTGDRYIMMFGAADPHVLANPGQREFHASLPENDRRMLAHRIEERVNLMIDEARIQGPAAQPSEAVTAPGPCIQLGSFNAGSYQDEEEMATWYAQWRLPSLKTLPGCIGVRKLVSIAGWAKHACFYEFTSLEARHQHFVHYEDPRPDMVAWSTKVVRDTVHAPGSANVACRLWPPVKQ
;
A
#
# COMPACT_ATOMS: atom_id res chain seq x y z
N MET A 1 12.24 -8.93 19.44
CA MET A 1 11.00 -8.34 18.93
C MET A 1 10.64 -8.95 17.59
N THR A 2 9.41 -9.41 17.42
CA THR A 2 8.95 -9.93 16.13
C THR A 2 8.61 -8.75 15.22
N MET A 3 9.28 -8.66 14.09
CA MET A 3 9.04 -7.61 13.06
C MET A 3 8.03 -8.13 12.05
N ASP A 4 7.17 -7.24 11.55
CA ASP A 4 6.30 -7.55 10.42
C ASP A 4 7.12 -7.68 9.14
N ARG A 5 6.97 -8.81 8.44
CA ARG A 5 7.72 -9.13 7.22
C ARG A 5 6.81 -9.50 6.05
N ALA A 6 5.54 -9.71 6.33
CA ALA A 6 4.55 -10.10 5.34
C ALA A 6 3.28 -9.26 5.47
N TYR A 7 2.60 -9.05 4.36
CA TYR A 7 1.45 -8.16 4.26
C TYR A 7 0.36 -8.81 3.43
N TRP A 8 -0.86 -8.80 3.98
CA TRP A 8 -2.08 -9.02 3.22
C TRP A 8 -2.66 -7.65 2.94
N ILE A 9 -2.82 -7.31 1.67
CA ILE A 9 -3.32 -6.01 1.22
C ILE A 9 -4.52 -6.25 0.30
N SER A 10 -5.65 -5.64 0.63
CA SER A 10 -6.87 -5.65 -0.17
C SER A 10 -7.21 -4.22 -0.60
N TRP A 11 -7.45 -4.01 -1.89
CA TRP A 11 -8.02 -2.78 -2.46
C TRP A 11 -9.44 -3.08 -2.92
N TYR A 12 -10.38 -2.22 -2.64
CA TYR A 12 -11.78 -2.42 -3.02
C TYR A 12 -12.59 -1.13 -2.96
N ASP A 13 -13.74 -1.15 -3.60
CA ASP A 13 -14.77 -0.14 -3.45
C ASP A 13 -15.91 -0.66 -2.56
N LEU A 14 -16.76 0.26 -2.11
CA LEU A 14 -18.00 -0.06 -1.41
C LEU A 14 -19.18 0.64 -2.12
N PRO A 15 -20.37 0.05 -2.11
CA PRO A 15 -21.57 0.73 -2.54
C PRO A 15 -21.84 1.91 -1.62
N GLN A 16 -22.51 2.94 -2.14
CA GLN A 16 -22.86 4.11 -1.34
C GLN A 16 -23.80 3.71 -0.20
N ASP A 17 -24.81 2.90 -0.54
CA ASP A 17 -25.75 2.36 0.46
C ASP A 17 -25.08 1.26 1.29
N GLY A 18 -25.15 1.41 2.61
CA GLY A 18 -24.55 0.46 3.56
C GLY A 18 -23.06 0.64 3.81
N CYS A 19 -22.40 1.66 3.24
CA CYS A 19 -20.99 1.94 3.46
C CYS A 19 -20.65 2.10 4.95
N ASP A 20 -21.40 2.93 5.68
CA ASP A 20 -21.15 3.17 7.11
C ASP A 20 -21.35 1.90 7.94
N ALA A 21 -22.35 1.09 7.62
CA ALA A 21 -22.56 -0.19 8.29
C ALA A 21 -21.38 -1.16 8.03
N TYR A 22 -20.89 -1.20 6.80
CA TYR A 22 -19.71 -1.98 6.47
C TYR A 22 -18.46 -1.50 7.24
N LEU A 23 -18.21 -0.19 7.28
CA LEU A 23 -17.05 0.37 7.99
C LEU A 23 -17.14 0.05 9.49
N ALA A 24 -18.30 0.23 10.11
CA ALA A 24 -18.51 -0.12 11.51
C ALA A 24 -18.24 -1.62 11.77
N TRP A 25 -18.80 -2.52 10.97
CA TRP A 25 -18.54 -3.95 11.06
C TRP A 25 -17.06 -4.29 10.83
N ALA A 26 -16.44 -3.70 9.81
CA ALA A 26 -15.04 -3.97 9.49
C ALA A 26 -14.11 -3.60 10.66
N HIS A 27 -14.35 -2.45 11.29
CA HIS A 27 -13.52 -1.95 12.39
C HIS A 27 -13.81 -2.64 13.72
N GLN A 28 -15.06 -3.02 13.99
CA GLN A 28 -15.47 -3.58 15.29
C GLN A 28 -15.44 -5.11 15.31
N VAL A 29 -15.56 -5.76 14.17
CA VAL A 29 -15.70 -7.22 14.08
C VAL A 29 -14.60 -7.85 13.23
N TYR A 30 -14.47 -7.44 11.96
CA TYR A 30 -13.62 -8.15 11.01
C TYR A 30 -12.13 -7.97 11.30
N ILE A 31 -11.65 -6.72 11.45
CA ILE A 31 -10.24 -6.46 11.75
C ILE A 31 -9.83 -7.08 13.08
N PRO A 32 -10.57 -6.91 14.20
CA PRO A 32 -10.25 -7.61 15.45
C PRO A 32 -10.19 -9.14 15.31
N ARG A 33 -11.05 -9.73 14.49
CA ARG A 33 -11.02 -11.18 14.25
C ARG A 33 -9.77 -11.62 13.47
N VAL A 34 -9.35 -10.87 12.46
CA VAL A 34 -8.11 -11.17 11.75
C VAL A 34 -6.89 -11.02 12.69
N LEU A 35 -6.89 -10.01 13.57
CA LEU A 35 -5.84 -9.79 14.56
C LEU A 35 -5.73 -10.91 15.62
N GLN A 36 -6.76 -11.70 15.81
CA GLN A 36 -6.71 -12.88 16.69
C GLN A 36 -5.95 -14.06 16.08
N ARG A 37 -5.65 -14.02 14.78
CA ARG A 37 -4.85 -15.07 14.13
C ARG A 37 -3.42 -15.03 14.65
N PRO A 38 -2.87 -16.15 15.16
CA PRO A 38 -1.49 -16.19 15.64
C PRO A 38 -0.50 -15.71 14.58
N GLY A 39 0.37 -14.78 14.95
CA GLY A 39 1.38 -14.22 14.04
C GLY A 39 0.93 -13.02 13.21
N VAL A 40 -0.36 -12.65 13.20
CA VAL A 40 -0.81 -11.35 12.72
C VAL A 40 -0.50 -10.30 13.78
N LEU A 41 0.21 -9.25 13.40
CA LEU A 41 0.81 -8.28 14.31
C LEU A 41 0.04 -6.96 14.38
N TRP A 42 -0.53 -6.54 13.27
CA TRP A 42 -1.32 -5.32 13.17
C TRP A 42 -2.30 -5.39 11.99
N GLY A 43 -3.33 -4.54 12.05
CA GLY A 43 -4.24 -4.24 10.95
C GLY A 43 -4.36 -2.74 10.76
N ALA A 44 -4.69 -2.32 9.56
CA ALA A 44 -4.99 -0.92 9.25
C ALA A 44 -5.98 -0.83 8.10
N HIS A 45 -6.85 0.17 8.15
CA HIS A 45 -7.82 0.46 7.11
C HIS A 45 -7.73 1.92 6.71
N TYR A 46 -7.69 2.17 5.41
CA TYR A 46 -7.48 3.49 4.82
C TYR A 46 -8.59 3.81 3.82
N ALA A 47 -8.93 5.10 3.71
CA ALA A 47 -9.67 5.65 2.60
C ALA A 47 -8.72 6.35 1.63
N SER A 48 -8.81 6.03 0.36
CA SER A 48 -8.03 6.69 -0.69
C SER A 48 -8.54 8.11 -0.92
N GLU A 49 -7.59 9.04 -1.04
CA GLU A 49 -7.86 10.40 -1.47
C GLU A 49 -8.28 10.44 -2.94
N PRO A 50 -9.20 11.32 -3.33
CA PRO A 50 -9.52 11.53 -4.73
C PRO A 50 -8.26 11.89 -5.53
N ARG A 51 -8.05 11.28 -6.70
CA ARG A 51 -6.86 11.55 -7.52
C ARG A 51 -6.66 13.02 -7.86
N SER A 52 -7.75 13.77 -8.04
CA SER A 52 -7.72 15.21 -8.25
C SER A 52 -7.07 16.00 -7.11
N SER A 53 -7.02 15.45 -5.90
CA SER A 53 -6.46 16.14 -4.74
C SER A 53 -4.93 16.04 -4.64
N TYR A 54 -4.30 15.12 -5.36
CA TYR A 54 -2.86 14.87 -5.26
C TYR A 54 -2.10 14.72 -6.59
N THR A 55 -2.81 14.78 -7.71
CA THR A 55 -2.17 14.87 -9.03
C THR A 55 -1.70 16.31 -9.23
N PRO A 56 -0.42 16.57 -9.56
CA PRO A 56 0.07 17.91 -9.81
C PRO A 56 -0.79 18.63 -10.83
N LEU A 57 -1.29 19.82 -10.49
CA LEU A 57 -1.94 20.71 -11.43
C LEU A 57 -0.90 21.09 -12.48
N GLY A 58 -1.10 20.69 -13.71
CA GLY A 58 -0.19 21.02 -14.82
C GLY A 58 0.22 19.82 -15.67
N GLY A 59 -0.36 18.67 -15.44
CA GLY A 59 -0.25 17.53 -16.37
C GLY A 59 1.18 17.07 -16.67
N GLY A 60 2.15 17.48 -15.86
CA GLY A 60 3.51 16.98 -15.91
C GLY A 60 3.59 15.53 -15.46
N GLY A 61 2.72 14.70 -16.04
CA GLY A 61 2.74 13.27 -15.81
C GLY A 61 4.06 12.70 -16.27
N ARG A 62 5.03 12.65 -15.38
CA ARG A 62 6.24 11.82 -15.55
C ARG A 62 5.86 10.34 -15.67
N ILE A 63 4.61 10.01 -15.34
CA ILE A 63 4.08 8.64 -15.33
C ILE A 63 3.06 8.52 -16.46
N SER A 64 3.49 7.97 -17.58
CA SER A 64 2.57 7.40 -18.57
C SER A 64 2.26 5.96 -18.15
N HIS A 65 1.09 5.75 -17.54
CA HIS A 65 0.66 4.38 -17.25
C HIS A 65 0.44 3.62 -18.55
N LYS A 66 1.12 2.48 -18.71
CA LYS A 66 0.71 1.48 -19.70
C LYS A 66 -0.72 1.05 -19.35
N LYS A 67 -1.47 0.65 -20.38
CA LYS A 67 -2.86 0.21 -20.23
C LYS A 67 -3.00 -0.76 -19.06
N ASN A 68 -4.02 -0.57 -18.22
CA ASN A 68 -4.30 -1.49 -17.12
C ASN A 68 -4.34 -2.94 -17.62
N PRO A 69 -3.77 -3.89 -16.88
CA PRO A 69 -3.80 -5.29 -17.25
C PRO A 69 -5.24 -5.80 -17.26
N GLU A 70 -5.57 -6.57 -18.30
CA GLU A 70 -6.89 -7.15 -18.46
C GLU A 70 -7.21 -8.13 -17.32
N GLY A 71 -8.42 -8.08 -16.81
CA GLY A 71 -8.90 -8.99 -15.76
C GLY A 71 -8.41 -8.70 -14.35
N VAL A 72 -7.68 -7.59 -14.12
CA VAL A 72 -7.31 -7.15 -12.77
C VAL A 72 -8.43 -6.27 -12.18
N PRO A 73 -8.99 -6.63 -11.01
CA PRO A 73 -10.04 -5.84 -10.38
C PRO A 73 -9.61 -4.39 -10.12
N THR A 74 -10.56 -3.45 -10.20
CA THR A 74 -10.30 -2.01 -10.30
C THR A 74 -10.63 -1.22 -9.03
N GLY A 75 -11.15 -1.86 -7.97
CA GLY A 75 -11.45 -1.19 -6.71
C GLY A 75 -10.22 -0.52 -6.11
N ASP A 76 -10.37 0.72 -5.68
CA ASP A 76 -9.24 1.53 -5.20
C ASP A 76 -9.59 2.57 -4.12
N ARG A 77 -10.87 2.67 -3.72
CA ARG A 77 -11.32 3.66 -2.74
C ARG A 77 -10.95 3.31 -1.30
N TYR A 78 -10.81 2.04 -1.01
CA TYR A 78 -10.42 1.57 0.33
C TYR A 78 -9.24 0.62 0.24
N ILE A 79 -8.36 0.70 1.22
CA ILE A 79 -7.21 -0.20 1.36
C ILE A 79 -7.23 -0.78 2.76
N MET A 80 -7.36 -2.10 2.85
CA MET A 80 -7.23 -2.82 4.11
C MET A 80 -5.93 -3.61 4.11
N MET A 81 -5.16 -3.47 5.19
CA MET A 81 -3.84 -4.09 5.32
C MET A 81 -3.71 -4.83 6.64
N PHE A 82 -3.04 -5.97 6.60
CA PHE A 82 -2.60 -6.70 7.79
C PHE A 82 -1.11 -7.03 7.65
N GLY A 83 -0.37 -6.75 8.71
CA GLY A 83 1.03 -7.13 8.80
C GLY A 83 1.20 -8.37 9.65
N ALA A 84 2.05 -9.30 9.22
CA ALA A 84 2.34 -10.53 9.90
C ALA A 84 3.84 -10.77 9.99
N ALA A 85 4.24 -11.59 10.97
CA ALA A 85 5.64 -11.95 11.20
C ALA A 85 6.23 -12.76 10.04
N ASP A 86 5.38 -13.57 9.39
CA ASP A 86 5.79 -14.53 8.37
C ASP A 86 4.68 -14.69 7.32
N PRO A 87 4.99 -14.87 6.02
CA PRO A 87 3.99 -15.03 4.98
C PRO A 87 3.10 -16.27 5.16
N HIS A 88 3.60 -17.35 5.76
CA HIS A 88 2.80 -18.55 6.03
C HIS A 88 1.63 -18.27 6.98
N VAL A 89 1.74 -17.30 7.89
CA VAL A 89 0.64 -16.85 8.74
C VAL A 89 -0.57 -16.40 7.90
N LEU A 90 -0.30 -15.76 6.76
CA LEU A 90 -1.34 -15.22 5.88
C LEU A 90 -1.83 -16.23 4.85
N ALA A 91 -1.08 -17.31 4.63
CA ALA A 91 -1.39 -18.36 3.67
C ALA A 91 -2.01 -19.61 4.31
N ASN A 92 -1.97 -19.76 5.65
CA ASN A 92 -2.52 -20.92 6.37
C ASN A 92 -3.33 -20.48 7.62
N PRO A 93 -4.67 -20.39 7.55
CA PRO A 93 -5.48 -20.50 6.32
C PRO A 93 -5.25 -19.34 5.37
N GLY A 94 -5.40 -19.58 4.08
CA GLY A 94 -5.40 -18.52 3.07
C GLY A 94 -6.65 -17.65 3.19
N GLN A 95 -6.68 -16.50 2.52
CA GLN A 95 -7.80 -15.55 2.60
C GLN A 95 -9.15 -16.21 2.28
N ARG A 96 -9.24 -16.94 1.17
CA ARG A 96 -10.49 -17.59 0.74
C ARG A 96 -10.99 -18.59 1.74
N GLU A 97 -10.09 -19.41 2.29
CA GLU A 97 -10.41 -20.40 3.32
C GLU A 97 -10.86 -19.72 4.61
N PHE A 98 -10.14 -18.69 5.05
CA PHE A 98 -10.51 -17.89 6.21
C PHE A 98 -11.88 -17.24 6.03
N HIS A 99 -12.16 -16.60 4.88
CA HIS A 99 -13.47 -16.00 4.61
C HIS A 99 -14.60 -17.03 4.55
N ALA A 100 -14.33 -18.21 3.99
CA ALA A 100 -15.31 -19.30 3.95
C ALA A 100 -15.66 -19.84 5.36
N SER A 101 -14.74 -19.75 6.31
CA SER A 101 -14.95 -20.18 7.69
C SER A 101 -15.73 -19.18 8.55
N LEU A 102 -15.93 -17.96 8.07
CA LEU A 102 -16.62 -16.90 8.81
C LEU A 102 -18.13 -17.18 8.92
N PRO A 103 -18.80 -16.64 9.97
CA PRO A 103 -20.25 -16.65 10.07
C PRO A 103 -20.92 -16.06 8.82
N GLU A 104 -22.13 -16.52 8.54
CA GLU A 104 -22.86 -16.09 7.33
C GLU A 104 -23.05 -14.57 7.25
N ASN A 105 -23.33 -13.92 8.37
CA ASN A 105 -23.45 -12.45 8.40
C ASN A 105 -22.14 -11.76 7.97
N ASP A 106 -21.02 -12.26 8.44
CA ASP A 106 -19.70 -11.68 8.09
C ASP A 106 -19.37 -11.91 6.62
N ARG A 107 -19.73 -13.06 6.07
CA ARG A 107 -19.58 -13.33 4.63
C ARG A 107 -20.47 -12.41 3.78
N ARG A 108 -21.68 -12.10 4.24
CA ARG A 108 -22.56 -11.10 3.59
C ARG A 108 -21.94 -9.71 3.61
N MET A 109 -21.34 -9.31 4.73
CA MET A 109 -20.64 -8.03 4.82
C MET A 109 -19.43 -7.98 3.86
N LEU A 110 -18.63 -9.03 3.77
CA LEU A 110 -17.53 -9.12 2.81
C LEU A 110 -17.99 -9.01 1.35
N ALA A 111 -19.18 -9.52 1.03
CA ALA A 111 -19.75 -9.45 -0.32
C ALA A 111 -20.09 -8.01 -0.78
N HIS A 112 -20.04 -7.01 0.10
CA HIS A 112 -20.17 -5.60 -0.28
C HIS A 112 -18.90 -5.04 -0.96
N ARG A 113 -17.77 -5.74 -0.89
CA ARG A 113 -16.56 -5.32 -1.59
C ARG A 113 -16.73 -5.45 -3.09
N ILE A 114 -16.59 -4.33 -3.77
CA ILE A 114 -16.71 -4.23 -5.23
C ILE A 114 -15.30 -4.22 -5.80
N GLU A 115 -15.06 -5.01 -6.84
CA GLU A 115 -13.78 -5.06 -7.56
C GLU A 115 -12.57 -5.26 -6.62
N GLU A 116 -12.71 -6.19 -5.67
CA GLU A 116 -11.64 -6.46 -4.70
C GLU A 116 -10.42 -7.09 -5.38
N ARG A 117 -9.28 -6.43 -5.23
CA ARG A 117 -7.96 -6.95 -5.60
C ARG A 117 -7.16 -7.25 -4.33
N VAL A 118 -6.48 -8.38 -4.29
CA VAL A 118 -5.72 -8.83 -3.12
C VAL A 118 -4.30 -9.22 -3.51
N ASN A 119 -3.34 -8.78 -2.69
CA ASN A 119 -1.97 -9.25 -2.76
C ASN A 119 -1.49 -9.75 -1.38
N LEU A 120 -0.74 -10.85 -1.41
CA LEU A 120 0.14 -11.24 -0.32
C LEU A 120 1.56 -10.85 -0.69
N MET A 121 2.18 -10.02 0.12
CA MET A 121 3.50 -9.45 -0.17
C MET A 121 4.47 -9.66 0.99
N ILE A 122 5.77 -9.61 0.70
CA ILE A 122 6.84 -9.64 1.68
C ILE A 122 7.79 -8.46 1.48
N ASP A 123 8.52 -8.09 2.53
CA ASP A 123 9.58 -7.08 2.44
C ASP A 123 10.70 -7.54 1.51
N GLU A 124 11.02 -6.72 0.53
CA GLU A 124 12.27 -6.76 -0.24
C GLU A 124 13.31 -5.86 0.43
N ALA A 125 12.91 -4.64 0.79
CA ALA A 125 13.74 -3.68 1.49
C ALA A 125 12.87 -2.75 2.34
N ARG A 126 13.48 -2.22 3.41
CA ARG A 126 12.84 -1.26 4.30
C ARG A 126 13.82 -0.15 4.68
N ILE A 127 13.34 1.07 4.72
CA ILE A 127 14.07 2.20 5.28
C ILE A 127 13.23 2.94 6.32
N GLN A 128 13.90 3.58 7.26
CA GLN A 128 13.29 4.54 8.17
C GLN A 128 13.53 5.96 7.66
N GLY A 129 12.48 6.78 7.69
CA GLY A 129 12.55 8.20 7.41
C GLY A 129 12.86 9.02 8.67
N PRO A 130 13.07 10.35 8.53
CA PRO A 130 13.43 11.22 9.66
C PRO A 130 12.29 11.39 10.68
N ALA A 131 11.05 11.08 10.29
CA ALA A 131 9.90 11.13 11.20
C ALA A 131 9.61 9.78 11.87
N ALA A 132 10.45 8.76 11.67
CA ALA A 132 10.32 7.49 12.35
C ALA A 132 10.52 7.67 13.86
N GLN A 133 9.56 7.20 14.64
CA GLN A 133 9.69 7.18 16.09
C GLN A 133 10.21 5.83 16.56
N PRO A 134 11.13 5.81 17.54
CA PRO A 134 11.49 4.57 18.20
C PRO A 134 10.22 3.96 18.83
N SER A 135 9.85 2.78 18.40
CA SER A 135 8.72 2.06 18.98
C SER A 135 9.20 0.68 19.44
N GLU A 136 8.90 0.33 20.66
CA GLU A 136 9.13 -1.01 21.19
C GLU A 136 8.07 -2.00 20.72
N ALA A 137 6.93 -1.51 20.24
CA ALA A 137 5.80 -2.33 19.78
C ALA A 137 5.63 -2.24 18.27
N VAL A 138 5.20 -3.34 17.66
CA VAL A 138 4.72 -3.34 16.26
C VAL A 138 3.39 -2.58 16.24
N THR A 139 3.40 -1.42 15.60
CA THR A 139 2.23 -0.57 15.48
C THR A 139 1.71 -0.57 14.04
N ALA A 140 0.45 -0.19 13.88
CA ALA A 140 -0.10 0.06 12.55
C ALA A 140 0.74 1.09 11.79
N PRO A 141 0.82 1.00 10.46
CA PRO A 141 1.52 1.96 9.62
C PRO A 141 1.04 3.40 9.83
N GLY A 142 1.79 4.35 9.27
CA GLY A 142 1.55 5.78 9.44
C GLY A 142 0.13 6.25 9.10
N PRO A 143 -0.28 7.45 9.57
CA PRO A 143 -1.64 7.96 9.37
C PRO A 143 -1.96 8.33 7.92
N CYS A 144 -0.95 8.60 7.11
CA CYS A 144 -1.07 8.82 5.67
C CYS A 144 -0.09 7.92 4.94
N ILE A 145 -0.55 7.32 3.85
CA ILE A 145 0.26 6.41 3.04
C ILE A 145 0.20 6.78 1.56
N GLN A 146 1.25 6.41 0.83
CA GLN A 146 1.16 6.22 -0.61
C GLN A 146 1.57 4.78 -0.94
N LEU A 147 0.71 4.06 -1.65
CA LEU A 147 0.92 2.67 -2.00
C LEU A 147 0.87 2.52 -3.52
N GLY A 148 2.04 2.35 -4.13
CA GLY A 148 2.19 1.98 -5.52
C GLY A 148 2.26 0.48 -5.68
N SER A 149 1.52 -0.09 -6.63
CA SER A 149 1.59 -1.50 -7.02
C SER A 149 1.75 -1.61 -8.53
N PHE A 150 2.80 -2.32 -8.99
CA PHE A 150 3.23 -2.28 -10.37
C PHE A 150 4.10 -3.49 -10.74
N ASN A 151 4.22 -3.72 -12.04
CA ASN A 151 5.22 -4.62 -12.63
C ASN A 151 6.26 -3.79 -13.39
N ALA A 152 7.44 -4.34 -13.60
CA ALA A 152 8.36 -3.82 -14.60
C ALA A 152 7.74 -3.92 -16.01
N GLY A 153 8.17 -3.07 -16.92
CA GLY A 153 7.63 -3.03 -18.28
C GLY A 153 8.04 -4.22 -19.14
N SER A 154 9.19 -4.79 -18.85
CA SER A 154 9.75 -5.97 -19.51
C SER A 154 10.66 -6.75 -18.56
N TYR A 155 11.12 -7.92 -19.00
CA TYR A 155 12.12 -8.70 -18.24
C TYR A 155 13.41 -7.91 -18.01
N GLN A 156 13.85 -7.15 -18.99
CA GLN A 156 15.09 -6.35 -18.91
C GLN A 156 14.95 -5.17 -17.91
N ASP A 157 13.75 -4.66 -17.73
CA ASP A 157 13.50 -3.54 -16.79
C ASP A 157 13.49 -3.97 -15.32
N GLU A 158 13.39 -5.24 -15.02
CA GLU A 158 13.34 -5.78 -13.65
C GLU A 158 14.61 -5.43 -12.86
N GLU A 159 15.78 -5.70 -13.43
CA GLU A 159 17.08 -5.42 -12.78
C GLU A 159 17.30 -3.91 -12.64
N GLU A 160 17.01 -3.14 -13.68
CA GLU A 160 17.16 -1.67 -13.64
C GLU A 160 16.26 -1.05 -12.58
N MET A 161 15.01 -1.51 -12.47
CA MET A 161 14.09 -1.05 -11.46
C MET A 161 14.58 -1.39 -10.04
N ALA A 162 15.05 -2.62 -9.81
CA ALA A 162 15.61 -3.03 -8.53
C ALA A 162 16.84 -2.19 -8.17
N THR A 163 17.74 -1.95 -9.12
CA THR A 163 18.92 -1.12 -8.98
C THR A 163 18.55 0.32 -8.63
N TRP A 164 17.58 0.92 -9.33
CA TRP A 164 17.09 2.27 -9.08
C TRP A 164 16.53 2.43 -7.67
N TYR A 165 15.72 1.45 -7.20
CA TYR A 165 15.20 1.46 -5.83
C TYR A 165 16.33 1.37 -4.80
N ALA A 166 17.27 0.46 -4.98
CA ALA A 166 18.34 0.19 -4.03
C ALA A 166 19.36 1.34 -3.94
N GLN A 167 19.76 1.88 -5.09
CA GLN A 167 20.87 2.85 -5.16
C GLN A 167 20.40 4.29 -4.99
N TRP A 168 19.18 4.61 -5.38
CA TRP A 168 18.71 5.98 -5.35
C TRP A 168 17.37 6.17 -4.63
N ARG A 169 16.30 5.49 -5.05
CA ARG A 169 14.95 5.84 -4.59
C ARG A 169 14.77 5.64 -3.08
N LEU A 170 15.15 4.51 -2.53
CA LEU A 170 15.03 4.27 -1.09
C LEU A 170 16.00 5.15 -0.28
N PRO A 171 17.30 5.26 -0.64
CA PRO A 171 18.20 6.16 0.04
C PRO A 171 17.76 7.62 0.07
N SER A 172 17.16 8.14 -1.02
CA SER A 172 16.71 9.54 -1.09
C SER A 172 15.60 9.88 -0.10
N LEU A 173 14.86 8.88 0.38
CA LEU A 173 13.74 9.08 1.31
C LEU A 173 14.16 9.09 2.79
N LYS A 174 15.42 8.75 3.09
CA LYS A 174 15.97 8.79 4.46
C LYS A 174 16.01 10.19 5.06
N THR A 175 16.02 11.22 4.22
CA THR A 175 16.09 12.63 4.63
C THR A 175 14.82 13.41 4.32
N LEU A 176 13.80 12.77 3.76
CA LEU A 176 12.56 13.43 3.34
C LEU A 176 11.73 13.84 4.56
N PRO A 177 11.49 15.14 4.80
CA PRO A 177 10.70 15.58 5.94
C PRO A 177 9.28 14.97 5.91
N GLY A 178 8.78 14.59 7.09
CA GLY A 178 7.47 13.97 7.23
C GLY A 178 7.39 12.49 6.79
N CYS A 179 8.46 11.92 6.21
CA CYS A 179 8.52 10.49 5.91
C CYS A 179 8.78 9.70 7.20
N ILE A 180 7.88 8.76 7.52
CA ILE A 180 8.05 7.81 8.63
C ILE A 180 8.91 6.62 8.16
N GLY A 181 8.61 6.09 6.98
CA GLY A 181 9.35 4.97 6.43
C GLY A 181 8.86 4.58 5.05
N VAL A 182 9.62 3.69 4.43
CA VAL A 182 9.27 3.12 3.13
C VAL A 182 9.61 1.64 3.12
N ARG A 183 8.71 0.85 2.55
CA ARG A 183 8.89 -0.58 2.32
C ARG A 183 8.76 -0.86 0.84
N LYS A 184 9.78 -1.47 0.25
CA LYS A 184 9.70 -2.07 -1.07
C LYS A 184 9.28 -3.52 -0.87
N LEU A 185 8.21 -3.90 -1.55
CA LEU A 185 7.56 -5.18 -1.37
C LEU A 185 7.61 -5.99 -2.67
N VAL A 186 7.64 -7.33 -2.53
CA VAL A 186 7.46 -8.27 -3.62
C VAL A 186 6.29 -9.21 -3.32
N SER A 187 5.47 -9.48 -4.33
CA SER A 187 4.26 -10.29 -4.20
C SER A 187 4.59 -11.78 -4.25
N ILE A 188 4.05 -12.53 -3.30
CA ILE A 188 4.04 -14.00 -3.34
C ILE A 188 2.75 -14.56 -3.90
N ALA A 189 1.67 -13.74 -3.89
CA ALA A 189 0.39 -14.06 -4.52
C ALA A 189 -0.34 -12.77 -4.91
N GLY A 190 -1.03 -12.79 -6.03
CA GLY A 190 -1.79 -11.64 -6.55
C GLY A 190 -1.06 -10.90 -7.68
N TRP A 191 -1.65 -9.83 -8.16
CA TRP A 191 -1.10 -8.89 -9.12
C TRP A 191 -1.06 -7.49 -8.46
N ALA A 192 0.00 -6.70 -8.45
CA ALA A 192 1.23 -6.76 -9.22
C ALA A 192 2.36 -7.51 -8.45
N LYS A 193 3.51 -7.74 -9.16
CA LYS A 193 4.71 -8.34 -8.59
C LYS A 193 5.36 -7.44 -7.53
N HIS A 194 5.40 -6.13 -7.76
CA HIS A 194 6.07 -5.17 -6.90
C HIS A 194 5.07 -4.19 -6.25
N ALA A 195 5.42 -3.74 -5.04
CA ALA A 195 4.81 -2.56 -4.46
C ALA A 195 5.85 -1.69 -3.77
N CYS A 196 5.55 -0.39 -3.68
CA CYS A 196 6.29 0.52 -2.83
C CYS A 196 5.32 1.21 -1.89
N PHE A 197 5.52 1.01 -0.60
CA PHE A 197 4.65 1.44 0.47
C PHE A 197 5.36 2.54 1.27
N TYR A 198 4.92 3.78 1.07
CA TYR A 198 5.43 4.98 1.73
C TYR A 198 4.51 5.36 2.87
N GLU A 199 5.10 5.74 4.01
CA GLU A 199 4.39 6.16 5.22
C GLU A 199 4.77 7.61 5.56
N PHE A 200 3.76 8.44 5.83
CA PHE A 200 3.92 9.85 6.14
C PHE A 200 3.18 10.24 7.42
N THR A 201 3.66 11.30 8.08
CA THR A 201 3.02 11.87 9.27
C THR A 201 1.65 12.48 8.99
N SER A 202 1.45 12.99 7.77
CA SER A 202 0.18 13.55 7.31
C SER A 202 0.11 13.64 5.79
N LEU A 203 -1.08 13.87 5.26
CA LEU A 203 -1.31 14.15 3.84
C LEU A 203 -0.60 15.45 3.42
N GLU A 204 -0.62 16.45 4.28
CA GLU A 204 0.06 17.73 4.05
C GLU A 204 1.58 17.56 3.93
N ALA A 205 2.21 16.84 4.87
CA ALA A 205 3.65 16.56 4.82
C ALA A 205 4.03 15.81 3.53
N ARG A 206 3.21 14.83 3.11
CA ARG A 206 3.40 14.17 1.83
C ARG A 206 3.31 15.14 0.66
N HIS A 207 2.30 16.01 0.61
CA HIS A 207 2.14 16.97 -0.49
C HIS A 207 3.30 17.97 -0.53
N GLN A 208 3.66 18.51 0.62
CA GLN A 208 4.69 19.54 0.71
C GLN A 208 6.08 19.03 0.34
N HIS A 209 6.42 17.82 0.74
CA HIS A 209 7.81 17.34 0.62
C HIS A 209 8.02 16.24 -0.41
N PHE A 210 7.04 15.35 -0.61
CA PHE A 210 7.21 14.21 -1.52
C PHE A 210 6.80 14.54 -2.95
N VAL A 211 5.71 15.28 -3.16
CA VAL A 211 5.22 15.62 -4.51
C VAL A 211 6.20 16.56 -5.21
N HIS A 212 6.78 17.49 -4.46
CA HIS A 212 7.73 18.47 -4.97
C HIS A 212 9.20 18.04 -4.80
N TYR A 213 9.43 16.78 -4.38
CA TYR A 213 10.78 16.27 -4.27
C TYR A 213 11.42 16.16 -5.66
N GLU A 214 12.30 17.08 -5.97
CA GLU A 214 13.13 17.05 -7.17
C GLU A 214 14.57 16.80 -6.77
N ASP A 215 15.16 15.72 -7.31
CA ASP A 215 16.61 15.54 -7.17
C ASP A 215 17.30 16.62 -8.01
N PRO A 216 18.25 17.37 -7.44
CA PRO A 216 18.97 18.43 -8.17
C PRO A 216 19.87 17.87 -9.28
N ARG A 217 20.09 16.56 -9.33
CA ARG A 217 20.96 15.91 -10.32
C ARG A 217 20.15 15.49 -11.56
N PRO A 218 20.44 16.08 -12.74
CA PRO A 218 19.68 15.81 -13.97
C PRO A 218 19.69 14.34 -14.40
N ASP A 219 20.79 13.64 -14.19
CA ASP A 219 20.94 12.22 -14.48
C ASP A 219 19.99 11.35 -13.65
N MET A 220 19.81 11.68 -12.36
CA MET A 220 18.87 10.99 -11.49
C MET A 220 17.43 11.27 -11.87
N VAL A 221 17.12 12.49 -12.30
CA VAL A 221 15.79 12.84 -12.84
C VAL A 221 15.49 12.05 -14.11
N ALA A 222 16.45 11.95 -15.02
CA ALA A 222 16.31 11.19 -16.27
C ALA A 222 16.12 9.69 -15.98
N TRP A 223 16.91 9.12 -15.07
CA TRP A 223 16.81 7.73 -14.67
C TRP A 223 15.44 7.42 -14.03
N SER A 224 15.01 8.27 -13.10
CA SER A 224 13.71 8.13 -12.45
C SER A 224 12.57 8.21 -13.45
N THR A 225 12.65 9.14 -14.41
CA THR A 225 11.63 9.28 -15.46
C THR A 225 11.55 8.03 -16.33
N LYS A 226 12.70 7.45 -16.70
CA LYS A 226 12.76 6.22 -17.48
C LYS A 226 12.11 5.05 -16.71
N VAL A 227 12.59 4.76 -15.50
CA VAL A 227 12.11 3.63 -14.70
C VAL A 227 10.61 3.74 -14.43
N VAL A 228 10.12 4.92 -14.03
CA VAL A 228 8.70 5.11 -13.71
C VAL A 228 7.82 5.00 -14.95
N ARG A 229 8.25 5.56 -16.09
CA ARG A 229 7.51 5.47 -17.36
C ARG A 229 7.33 4.04 -17.82
N ASP A 230 8.34 3.20 -17.60
CA ASP A 230 8.38 1.83 -18.12
C ASP A 230 7.68 0.82 -17.19
N THR A 231 7.19 1.24 -16.00
CA THR A 231 6.38 0.40 -15.12
C THR A 231 4.93 0.26 -15.61
N VAL A 232 4.32 -0.89 -15.30
CA VAL A 232 2.89 -1.17 -15.54
C VAL A 232 2.17 -1.18 -14.20
N HIS A 233 1.41 -0.14 -13.92
CA HIS A 233 0.71 0.01 -12.66
C HIS A 233 -0.59 -0.79 -12.61
N ALA A 234 -0.94 -1.26 -11.41
CA ALA A 234 -2.27 -1.80 -11.11
C ALA A 234 -3.34 -0.70 -11.25
N PRO A 235 -4.60 -1.06 -11.52
CA PRO A 235 -5.70 -0.12 -11.45
C PRO A 235 -5.67 0.68 -10.14
N GLY A 236 -5.91 1.99 -10.21
CA GLY A 236 -5.88 2.85 -9.05
C GLY A 236 -4.50 3.22 -8.48
N SER A 237 -3.45 2.51 -8.84
CA SER A 237 -2.08 2.78 -8.35
C SER A 237 -1.47 4.07 -8.96
N ALA A 238 -0.72 4.85 -8.21
CA ALA A 238 -0.47 4.72 -6.78
C ALA A 238 -1.60 5.37 -5.99
N ASN A 239 -2.11 4.67 -4.98
CA ASN A 239 -3.11 5.22 -4.08
C ASN A 239 -2.43 6.10 -3.03
N VAL A 240 -3.00 7.27 -2.77
CA VAL A 240 -2.72 8.07 -1.58
C VAL A 240 -3.91 7.90 -0.66
N ALA A 241 -3.68 7.58 0.61
CA ALA A 241 -4.78 7.24 1.50
C ALA A 241 -4.53 7.68 2.95
N CYS A 242 -5.62 8.06 3.63
CA CYS A 242 -5.62 8.42 5.03
C CYS A 242 -6.24 7.31 5.88
N ARG A 243 -5.67 7.08 7.05
CA ARG A 243 -6.06 5.97 7.93
C ARG A 243 -7.39 6.24 8.62
N LEU A 244 -8.32 5.29 8.46
CA LEU A 244 -9.61 5.24 9.15
C LEU A 244 -9.50 4.43 10.46
N TRP A 245 -8.74 3.33 10.43
CA TRP A 245 -8.55 2.46 11.59
C TRP A 245 -7.11 1.90 11.65
N PRO A 246 -6.50 1.77 12.84
CA PRO A 246 -6.96 2.37 14.10
C PRO A 246 -7.01 3.89 14.02
N PRO A 247 -7.85 4.54 14.82
CA PRO A 247 -7.97 6.01 14.81
C PRO A 247 -6.61 6.68 14.98
N VAL A 248 -6.40 7.78 14.26
CA VAL A 248 -5.21 8.62 14.45
C VAL A 248 -5.41 9.40 15.72
N LYS A 249 -4.49 9.27 16.67
CA LYS A 249 -4.51 10.13 17.88
C LYS A 249 -4.25 11.56 17.44
N GLN A 250 -5.15 12.44 17.82
CA GLN A 250 -5.00 13.89 17.67
C GLN A 250 -3.92 14.40 18.60
#